data_732b27ed4f902999b7eec83f9ddf58f2
#
_entry.id   732b27ed4f902999b7eec83f9ddf58f2
#
_cell.length_a   1.000
_cell.length_b   1.000
_cell.length_c   1.000
_cell.angle_alpha   90.00
_cell.angle_beta   90.00
_cell.angle_gamma   90.00
#
_symmetry.space_group_name_H-M   'P 1'
#
loop_
_entity.id
_entity.type
_entity.pdbx_description
1 polymer ?
#
loop_
_entity_poly.entity_id
_entity_poly.type
_entity_poly.pdbx_seq_one_letter_code
_entity_poly.pdbx_strand_id
1 'polypeptide(L)'
;MSKPRILLNLFHPNINNSRGNKILSERVRDLTELTFRDVYREYPDAKINVEHEQQLLLDHDLIVFQHPFYWYSCPSLLKEWEDRVLEQGFAYPPGIGDKLNGKHWLTVITTGGPEDAYRSGGFNNYTISELLRPFQQTANLCGMKWLPPIVVHSVLPAGIEGFKNISDDEIMKHAEEYREFLEGYTME
;
A
#
# COMPACT_ATOMS: atom_id res chain seq x y z
N MET A 1 24.94 8.97 -1.73
CA MET A 1 24.12 8.26 -0.74
C MET A 1 23.70 6.92 -1.34
N SER A 2 23.57 5.86 -0.54
CA SER A 2 23.03 4.59 -1.02
C SER A 2 21.56 4.79 -1.39
N LYS A 3 21.07 4.05 -2.39
CA LYS A 3 19.64 4.04 -2.71
C LYS A 3 18.83 3.47 -1.53
N PRO A 4 17.64 3.99 -1.24
CA PRO A 4 16.78 3.45 -0.17
C PRO A 4 16.31 2.04 -0.50
N ARG A 5 16.26 1.18 0.50
CA ARG A 5 15.70 -0.17 0.40
C ARG A 5 14.19 -0.10 0.53
N ILE A 6 13.49 -0.72 -0.38
CA ILE A 6 12.04 -0.66 -0.52
C ILE A 6 11.42 -2.00 -0.15
N LEU A 7 10.50 -2.02 0.81
CA LEU A 7 9.67 -3.19 1.12
C LEU A 7 8.27 -2.98 0.52
N LEU A 8 7.91 -3.78 -0.47
CA LEU A 8 6.57 -3.77 -1.04
C LEU A 8 5.76 -4.94 -0.49
N ASN A 9 4.83 -4.65 0.38
CA ASN A 9 3.86 -5.59 0.91
C ASN A 9 2.56 -5.50 0.10
N LEU A 10 2.29 -6.52 -0.71
CA LEU A 10 1.04 -6.67 -1.45
C LEU A 10 0.01 -7.42 -0.60
N PHE A 11 -1.09 -6.74 -0.28
CA PHE A 11 -2.23 -7.32 0.43
C PHE A 11 -3.43 -7.49 -0.50
N HIS A 12 -3.48 -8.60 -1.25
CA HIS A 12 -4.60 -8.92 -2.12
C HIS A 12 -5.09 -10.36 -1.89
N PRO A 13 -6.35 -10.58 -1.46
CA PRO A 13 -6.85 -11.92 -1.11
C PRO A 13 -6.78 -12.93 -2.25
N ASN A 14 -6.87 -12.46 -3.50
CA ASN A 14 -6.77 -13.29 -4.69
C ASN A 14 -6.11 -12.50 -5.84
N ILE A 15 -4.80 -12.39 -5.82
CA ILE A 15 -4.03 -11.61 -6.80
C ILE A 15 -4.21 -12.11 -8.24
N ASN A 16 -4.46 -13.40 -8.44
CA ASN A 16 -4.67 -13.97 -9.76
C ASN A 16 -5.93 -13.42 -10.46
N ASN A 17 -6.93 -12.99 -9.69
CA ASN A 17 -8.15 -12.38 -10.20
C ASN A 17 -8.10 -10.84 -10.19
N SER A 18 -6.98 -10.26 -9.78
CA SER A 18 -6.80 -8.81 -9.77
C SER A 18 -6.22 -8.34 -11.10
N ARG A 19 -6.87 -7.36 -11.74
CA ARG A 19 -6.28 -6.66 -12.89
C ARG A 19 -5.27 -5.61 -12.40
N GLY A 20 -5.73 -4.64 -11.62
CA GLY A 20 -4.92 -3.49 -11.22
C GLY A 20 -3.73 -3.85 -10.35
N ASN A 21 -3.96 -4.44 -9.18
CA ASN A 21 -2.85 -4.75 -8.26
C ASN A 21 -1.83 -5.71 -8.87
N LYS A 22 -2.27 -6.63 -9.74
CA LYS A 22 -1.38 -7.55 -10.44
C LYS A 22 -0.45 -6.79 -11.40
N ILE A 23 -1.00 -5.98 -12.31
CA ILE A 23 -0.22 -5.19 -13.28
C ILE A 23 0.77 -4.27 -12.55
N LEU A 24 0.29 -3.54 -11.53
CA LEU A 24 1.13 -2.64 -10.73
C LEU A 24 2.33 -3.38 -10.10
N SER A 25 2.06 -4.49 -9.40
CA SER A 25 3.11 -5.23 -8.70
C SER A 25 4.08 -5.93 -9.66
N GLU A 26 3.60 -6.52 -10.76
CA GLU A 26 4.44 -7.16 -11.78
C GLU A 26 5.39 -6.18 -12.44
N ARG A 27 4.99 -4.89 -12.60
CA ARG A 27 5.81 -3.86 -13.25
C ARG A 27 6.98 -3.37 -12.40
N VAL A 28 6.92 -3.54 -11.07
CA VAL A 28 7.95 -3.03 -10.14
C VAL A 28 8.75 -4.11 -9.43
N ARG A 29 8.29 -5.36 -9.43
CA ARG A 29 8.87 -6.44 -8.63
C ARG A 29 10.32 -6.84 -9.00
N ASP A 30 10.82 -6.42 -10.15
CA ASP A 30 12.17 -6.68 -10.65
C ASP A 30 13.19 -5.58 -10.28
N LEU A 31 12.75 -4.52 -9.58
CA LEU A 31 13.65 -3.47 -9.10
C LEU A 31 14.65 -4.02 -8.08
N THR A 32 15.93 -3.67 -8.25
CA THR A 32 17.03 -4.24 -7.47
C THR A 32 16.93 -3.94 -5.98
N GLU A 33 16.50 -2.73 -5.63
CA GLU A 33 16.38 -2.27 -4.24
C GLU A 33 15.04 -2.65 -3.59
N LEU A 34 14.18 -3.38 -4.30
CA LEU A 34 12.83 -3.71 -3.85
C LEU A 34 12.71 -5.17 -3.41
N THR A 35 12.27 -5.36 -2.18
CA THR A 35 11.80 -6.64 -1.65
C THR A 35 10.30 -6.74 -1.86
N PHE A 36 9.87 -7.59 -2.80
CA PHE A 36 8.45 -7.85 -3.09
C PHE A 36 7.92 -8.99 -2.22
N ARG A 37 6.73 -8.79 -1.65
CA ARG A 37 6.04 -9.78 -0.83
C ARG A 37 4.55 -9.86 -1.15
N ASP A 38 4.05 -11.06 -1.36
CA ASP A 38 2.61 -11.37 -1.40
C ASP A 38 2.19 -11.90 -0.02
N VAL A 39 1.70 -11.00 0.84
CA VAL A 39 1.45 -11.29 2.25
C VAL A 39 0.34 -12.31 2.45
N TYR A 40 -0.68 -12.34 1.57
CA TYR A 40 -1.71 -13.39 1.63
C TYR A 40 -1.18 -14.79 1.28
N ARG A 41 -0.16 -14.85 0.41
CA ARG A 41 0.50 -16.12 0.08
C ARG A 41 1.43 -16.58 1.18
N GLU A 42 2.08 -15.65 1.88
CA GLU A 42 2.98 -15.96 2.99
C GLU A 42 2.22 -16.36 4.26
N TYR A 43 1.05 -15.75 4.50
CA TYR A 43 0.19 -16.01 5.67
C TYR A 43 -1.23 -16.44 5.26
N PRO A 44 -1.39 -17.62 4.64
CA PRO A 44 -2.69 -18.08 4.15
C PRO A 44 -3.69 -18.36 5.28
N ASP A 45 -3.21 -18.60 6.49
CA ASP A 45 -4.01 -18.83 7.71
C ASP A 45 -4.00 -17.62 8.66
N ALA A 46 -3.52 -16.46 8.18
CA ALA A 46 -3.38 -15.22 8.94
C ALA A 46 -2.51 -15.33 10.20
N LYS A 47 -1.68 -16.38 10.33
CA LYS A 47 -0.72 -16.51 11.44
C LYS A 47 0.57 -15.77 11.15
N ILE A 48 0.54 -14.46 11.36
CA ILE A 48 1.65 -13.57 11.07
C ILE A 48 2.82 -13.84 12.02
N ASN A 49 4.02 -14.01 11.45
CA ASN A 49 5.26 -14.05 12.21
C ASN A 49 5.72 -12.63 12.52
N VAL A 50 5.35 -12.12 13.68
CA VAL A 50 5.59 -10.74 14.11
C VAL A 50 7.07 -10.37 14.09
N GLU A 51 7.95 -11.22 14.62
CA GLU A 51 9.39 -10.96 14.66
C GLU A 51 9.98 -10.83 13.25
N HIS A 52 9.55 -11.68 12.32
CA HIS A 52 9.97 -11.62 10.92
C HIS A 52 9.50 -10.32 10.24
N GLU A 53 8.24 -9.94 10.45
CA GLU A 53 7.68 -8.70 9.90
C GLU A 53 8.38 -7.46 10.45
N GLN A 54 8.64 -7.43 11.75
CA GLN A 54 9.37 -6.34 12.39
C GLN A 54 10.80 -6.24 11.85
N GLN A 55 11.49 -7.36 11.64
CA GLN A 55 12.83 -7.35 11.06
C GLN A 55 12.82 -6.80 9.62
N LEU A 56 11.83 -7.20 8.80
CA LEU A 56 11.67 -6.62 7.46
C LEU A 56 11.47 -5.11 7.51
N LEU A 57 10.65 -4.61 8.43
CA LEU A 57 10.47 -3.17 8.61
C LEU A 57 11.78 -2.48 9.01
N LEU A 58 12.60 -3.10 9.87
CA LEU A 58 13.91 -2.54 10.26
C LEU A 58 14.89 -2.49 9.09
N ASP A 59 14.86 -3.49 8.23
CA ASP A 59 15.81 -3.63 7.12
C ASP A 59 15.51 -2.73 5.92
N HIS A 60 14.36 -2.04 5.87
CA HIS A 60 13.95 -1.22 4.75
C HIS A 60 13.67 0.23 5.17
N ASP A 61 13.76 1.15 4.22
CA ASP A 61 13.66 2.59 4.42
C ASP A 61 12.29 3.13 3.98
N LEU A 62 11.78 2.63 2.85
CA LEU A 62 10.43 2.89 2.33
C LEU A 62 9.57 1.64 2.45
N ILE A 63 8.46 1.76 3.16
CA ILE A 63 7.48 0.69 3.32
C ILE A 63 6.26 1.01 2.45
N VAL A 64 6.01 0.15 1.48
CA VAL A 64 4.88 0.27 0.55
C VAL A 64 3.81 -0.73 0.92
N PHE A 65 2.60 -0.24 1.14
CA PHE A 65 1.39 -1.04 1.33
C PHE A 65 0.53 -0.94 0.08
N GLN A 66 0.56 -2.00 -0.76
CA GLN A 66 -0.21 -2.08 -1.99
C GLN A 66 -1.43 -2.97 -1.79
N HIS A 67 -2.65 -2.45 -2.05
CA HIS A 67 -3.89 -3.20 -1.83
C HIS A 67 -5.09 -2.64 -2.61
N PRO A 68 -6.18 -3.42 -2.80
CA PRO A 68 -7.46 -2.89 -3.24
C PRO A 68 -8.12 -2.07 -2.12
N PHE A 69 -8.84 -1.01 -2.50
CA PHE A 69 -9.53 -0.14 -1.55
C PHE A 69 -10.88 -0.72 -1.15
N TYR A 70 -10.87 -1.75 -0.30
CA TYR A 70 -12.06 -2.46 0.12
C TYR A 70 -12.79 -1.69 1.23
N TRP A 71 -14.06 -1.40 0.97
CA TRP A 71 -14.95 -0.75 1.94
C TRP A 71 -14.35 0.51 2.57
N TYR A 72 -13.77 1.36 1.70
CA TYR A 72 -13.11 2.63 2.08
C TYR A 72 -11.92 2.45 3.03
N SER A 73 -11.32 1.28 3.05
CA SER A 73 -10.21 0.88 3.90
C SER A 73 -9.31 -0.14 3.16
N CYS A 74 -9.03 -1.27 3.75
CA CYS A 74 -8.11 -2.28 3.26
C CYS A 74 -8.66 -3.71 3.40
N PRO A 75 -8.01 -4.71 2.78
CA PRO A 75 -8.27 -6.12 3.07
C PRO A 75 -7.98 -6.47 4.54
N SER A 76 -8.72 -7.43 5.08
CA SER A 76 -8.69 -7.80 6.51
C SER A 76 -7.29 -8.19 7.01
N LEU A 77 -6.48 -8.88 6.18
CA LEU A 77 -5.14 -9.28 6.58
C LEU A 77 -4.20 -8.09 6.78
N LEU A 78 -4.39 -6.97 6.07
CA LEU A 78 -3.60 -5.76 6.33
C LEU A 78 -3.92 -5.18 7.71
N LYS A 79 -5.21 -5.15 8.09
CA LYS A 79 -5.57 -4.67 9.43
C LYS A 79 -5.07 -5.60 10.52
N GLU A 80 -5.18 -6.92 10.35
CA GLU A 80 -4.60 -7.91 11.27
C GLU A 80 -3.07 -7.75 11.38
N TRP A 81 -2.41 -7.47 10.24
CA TRP A 81 -0.97 -7.20 10.20
C TRP A 81 -0.61 -5.94 11.01
N GLU A 82 -1.33 -4.82 10.82
CA GLU A 82 -1.13 -3.59 11.59
C GLU A 82 -1.27 -3.85 13.10
N ASP A 83 -2.34 -4.52 13.50
CA ASP A 83 -2.66 -4.77 14.91
C ASP A 83 -1.62 -5.66 15.61
N ARG A 84 -0.98 -6.57 14.87
CA ARG A 84 0.02 -7.47 15.44
C ARG A 84 1.44 -6.95 15.36
N VAL A 85 1.81 -6.36 14.22
CA VAL A 85 3.22 -6.02 13.94
C VAL A 85 3.59 -4.66 14.54
N LEU A 86 2.66 -3.70 14.52
CA LEU A 86 2.88 -2.35 15.04
C LEU A 86 2.58 -2.28 16.55
N GLU A 87 3.23 -3.13 17.34
CA GLU A 87 2.97 -3.26 18.77
C GLU A 87 3.72 -2.23 19.63
N GLN A 88 3.28 -2.12 20.87
CA GLN A 88 3.92 -1.28 21.88
C GLN A 88 5.36 -1.75 22.16
N GLY A 89 6.28 -0.79 22.24
CA GLY A 89 7.70 -1.08 22.47
C GLY A 89 8.50 -1.31 21.19
N PHE A 90 7.83 -1.51 20.04
CA PHE A 90 8.42 -1.55 18.71
C PHE A 90 8.08 -0.29 17.90
N ALA A 91 6.80 -0.07 17.62
CA ALA A 91 6.32 0.99 16.76
C ALA A 91 5.94 2.28 17.52
N TYR A 92 5.54 2.14 18.78
CA TYR A 92 5.12 3.24 19.67
C TYR A 92 5.26 2.85 21.15
N PRO A 93 5.16 3.79 22.15
CA PRO A 93 5.10 5.25 21.98
C PRO A 93 6.49 5.83 21.66
N PRO A 94 6.56 7.13 21.19
CA PRO A 94 7.83 7.80 20.94
C PRO A 94 8.78 7.74 22.14
N GLY A 95 10.08 7.50 21.84
CA GLY A 95 11.13 7.38 22.86
C GLY A 95 11.26 6.00 23.53
N ILE A 96 10.32 5.07 23.29
CA ILE A 96 10.37 3.69 23.78
C ILE A 96 10.25 2.70 22.63
N GLY A 97 9.26 2.91 21.75
CA GLY A 97 8.99 2.10 20.57
C GLY A 97 9.10 2.93 19.30
N ASP A 98 10.27 3.49 19.02
CA ASP A 98 10.54 4.39 17.89
C ASP A 98 11.37 3.74 16.77
N LYS A 99 11.28 2.42 16.64
CA LYS A 99 12.07 1.65 15.67
C LYS A 99 11.79 2.00 14.21
N LEU A 100 10.61 2.59 13.94
CA LEU A 100 10.18 3.00 12.61
C LEU A 100 10.39 4.50 12.34
N ASN A 101 10.91 5.24 13.33
CA ASN A 101 11.09 6.68 13.21
C ASN A 101 12.00 7.04 12.00
N GLY A 102 11.53 7.99 11.19
CA GLY A 102 12.23 8.45 9.99
C GLY A 102 12.09 7.55 8.76
N LYS A 103 11.48 6.36 8.86
CA LYS A 103 11.12 5.56 7.69
C LYS A 103 9.93 6.20 6.97
N HIS A 104 9.73 5.83 5.70
CA HIS A 104 8.66 6.39 4.90
C HIS A 104 7.55 5.37 4.65
N TRP A 105 6.31 5.84 4.64
CA TRP A 105 5.10 5.05 4.37
C TRP A 105 4.47 5.49 3.06
N LEU A 106 4.33 4.59 2.10
CA LEU A 106 3.60 4.78 0.85
C LEU A 106 2.42 3.83 0.79
N THR A 107 1.23 4.37 0.53
CA THR A 107 0.03 3.57 0.22
C THR A 107 -0.22 3.59 -1.28
N VAL A 108 -0.38 2.41 -1.89
CA VAL A 108 -0.71 2.23 -3.31
C VAL A 108 -2.02 1.48 -3.39
N ILE A 109 -3.07 2.12 -3.90
CA ILE A 109 -4.42 1.54 -3.93
C ILE A 109 -5.05 1.54 -5.30
N THR A 110 -5.91 0.55 -5.52
CA THR A 110 -6.85 0.52 -6.65
C THR A 110 -8.27 0.69 -6.14
N THR A 111 -9.06 1.55 -6.80
CA THR A 111 -10.47 1.75 -6.46
C THR A 111 -11.39 1.32 -7.61
N GLY A 112 -12.56 0.78 -7.29
CA GLY A 112 -13.60 0.50 -8.28
C GLY A 112 -14.28 1.77 -8.79
N GLY A 113 -14.46 2.78 -7.93
CA GLY A 113 -15.07 4.06 -8.29
C GLY A 113 -14.14 4.97 -9.08
N PRO A 114 -14.68 5.85 -9.95
CA PRO A 114 -13.92 6.85 -10.66
C PRO A 114 -13.42 7.96 -9.71
N GLU A 115 -12.43 8.71 -10.13
CA GLU A 115 -11.80 9.76 -9.33
C GLU A 115 -12.81 10.82 -8.84
N ASP A 116 -13.73 11.25 -9.70
CA ASP A 116 -14.74 12.25 -9.39
C ASP A 116 -15.78 11.79 -8.36
N ALA A 117 -15.87 10.49 -8.08
CA ALA A 117 -16.69 9.96 -6.98
C ALA A 117 -16.11 10.30 -5.59
N TYR A 118 -14.78 10.49 -5.48
CA TYR A 118 -14.06 10.69 -4.21
C TYR A 118 -13.79 12.18 -3.94
N ARG A 119 -14.87 12.93 -3.79
CA ARG A 119 -14.83 14.37 -3.44
C ARG A 119 -16.07 14.77 -2.64
N SER A 120 -16.02 15.93 -2.00
CA SER A 120 -17.21 16.52 -1.37
C SER A 120 -18.32 16.71 -2.41
N GLY A 121 -19.50 16.17 -2.13
CA GLY A 121 -20.65 16.15 -3.05
C GLY A 121 -20.54 15.13 -4.20
N GLY A 122 -19.47 14.34 -4.29
CA GLY A 122 -19.37 13.16 -5.15
C GLY A 122 -20.11 11.97 -4.57
N PHE A 123 -20.19 10.85 -5.32
CA PHE A 123 -20.91 9.65 -4.92
C PHE A 123 -20.44 9.11 -3.56
N ASN A 124 -19.14 9.12 -3.30
CA ASN A 124 -18.53 8.64 -2.06
C ASN A 124 -18.40 9.71 -0.96
N ASN A 125 -18.78 10.97 -1.24
CA ASN A 125 -18.81 12.10 -0.32
C ASN A 125 -17.48 12.57 0.28
N TYR A 126 -16.47 11.72 0.33
CA TYR A 126 -15.15 11.97 0.92
C TYR A 126 -14.04 11.80 -0.10
N THR A 127 -12.98 12.57 0.05
CA THR A 127 -11.76 12.41 -0.74
C THR A 127 -10.99 11.15 -0.30
N ILE A 128 -10.14 10.62 -1.18
CA ILE A 128 -9.22 9.52 -0.81
C ILE A 128 -8.35 9.91 0.39
N SER A 129 -7.87 11.16 0.45
CA SER A 129 -7.05 11.64 1.58
C SER A 129 -7.82 11.63 2.92
N GLU A 130 -9.11 11.92 2.91
CA GLU A 130 -9.95 11.82 4.12
C GLU A 130 -10.17 10.37 4.53
N LEU A 131 -10.42 9.48 3.58
CA LEU A 131 -10.65 8.05 3.84
C LEU A 131 -9.37 7.31 4.28
N LEU A 132 -8.18 7.79 3.89
CA LEU A 132 -6.89 7.24 4.32
C LEU A 132 -6.34 7.83 5.62
N ARG A 133 -7.09 8.72 6.30
CA ARG A 133 -6.67 9.30 7.59
C ARG A 133 -6.25 8.29 8.66
N PRO A 134 -6.90 7.12 8.82
CA PRO A 134 -6.45 6.11 9.79
C PRO A 134 -5.01 5.66 9.52
N PHE A 135 -4.65 5.36 8.27
CA PHE A 135 -3.30 4.94 7.87
C PHE A 135 -2.28 6.06 8.06
N GLN A 136 -2.64 7.29 7.66
CA GLN A 136 -1.79 8.45 7.91
C GLN A 136 -1.53 8.66 9.39
N GLN A 137 -2.56 8.52 10.24
CA GLN A 137 -2.42 8.68 11.69
C GLN A 137 -1.58 7.55 12.30
N THR A 138 -1.70 6.32 11.80
CA THR A 138 -0.83 5.20 12.18
C THR A 138 0.64 5.49 11.83
N ALA A 139 0.91 5.93 10.60
CA ALA A 139 2.26 6.33 10.19
C ALA A 139 2.83 7.43 11.08
N ASN A 140 2.03 8.46 11.39
CA ASN A 140 2.43 9.57 12.28
C ASN A 140 2.77 9.08 13.70
N LEU A 141 1.94 8.18 14.27
CA LEU A 141 2.19 7.61 15.59
C LEU A 141 3.50 6.81 15.64
N CYS A 142 3.81 6.09 14.55
CA CYS A 142 5.04 5.32 14.39
C CYS A 142 6.27 6.19 14.05
N GLY A 143 6.13 7.52 13.95
CA GLY A 143 7.21 8.44 13.57
C GLY A 143 7.64 8.32 12.10
N MET A 144 6.81 7.70 11.26
CA MET A 144 7.06 7.55 9.83
C MET A 144 6.59 8.76 9.04
N LYS A 145 7.30 9.08 7.96
CA LYS A 145 6.88 10.12 7.00
C LYS A 145 5.82 9.54 6.06
N TRP A 146 4.61 10.06 6.15
CA TRP A 146 3.52 9.73 5.22
C TRP A 146 3.78 10.36 3.85
N LEU A 147 3.80 9.56 2.80
CA LEU A 147 3.90 10.02 1.42
C LEU A 147 2.52 10.15 0.78
N PRO A 148 2.34 11.04 -0.21
CA PRO A 148 1.11 11.09 -0.99
C PRO A 148 0.79 9.70 -1.57
N PRO A 149 -0.44 9.18 -1.42
CA PRO A 149 -0.79 7.86 -1.91
C PRO A 149 -0.80 7.83 -3.45
N ILE A 150 -0.43 6.69 -4.03
CA ILE A 150 -0.66 6.40 -5.43
C ILE A 150 -2.02 5.72 -5.56
N VAL A 151 -2.90 6.27 -6.40
CA VAL A 151 -4.27 5.80 -6.55
C VAL A 151 -4.60 5.53 -8.00
N VAL A 152 -5.04 4.31 -8.31
CA VAL A 152 -5.54 3.96 -9.64
C VAL A 152 -7.04 3.76 -9.57
N HIS A 153 -7.78 4.67 -10.18
CA HIS A 153 -9.24 4.70 -10.15
C HIS A 153 -9.89 3.87 -11.25
N SER A 154 -11.16 3.52 -11.07
CA SER A 154 -11.97 2.81 -12.06
C SER A 154 -11.41 1.44 -12.45
N VAL A 155 -10.84 0.72 -11.51
CA VAL A 155 -10.33 -0.64 -11.71
C VAL A 155 -11.35 -1.64 -11.19
N LEU A 156 -12.20 -2.14 -12.08
CA LEU A 156 -13.20 -3.14 -11.76
C LEU A 156 -12.79 -4.53 -12.27
N PRO A 157 -13.30 -5.61 -11.69
CA PRO A 157 -13.18 -6.94 -12.27
C PRO A 157 -13.72 -6.98 -13.70
N ALA A 158 -13.19 -7.87 -14.52
CA ALA A 158 -13.71 -8.07 -15.88
C ALA A 158 -15.18 -8.47 -15.85
N GLY A 159 -15.97 -7.97 -16.83
CA GLY A 159 -17.39 -8.32 -16.97
C GLY A 159 -18.37 -7.49 -16.12
N ILE A 160 -17.90 -6.50 -15.37
CA ILE A 160 -18.81 -5.54 -14.71
C ILE A 160 -19.18 -4.44 -15.71
N GLU A 161 -20.46 -4.38 -16.05
CA GLU A 161 -21.02 -3.40 -16.98
C GLU A 161 -21.68 -2.22 -16.23
N GLY A 162 -21.88 -1.10 -16.94
CA GLY A 162 -22.59 0.08 -16.42
C GLY A 162 -21.72 1.01 -15.56
N PHE A 163 -20.45 0.70 -15.36
CA PHE A 163 -19.51 1.56 -14.64
C PHE A 163 -18.27 1.85 -15.48
N LYS A 164 -17.66 3.03 -15.25
CA LYS A 164 -16.36 3.36 -15.85
C LYS A 164 -15.32 2.34 -15.38
N ASN A 165 -14.68 1.67 -16.34
CA ASN A 165 -13.62 0.69 -16.08
C ASN A 165 -12.47 0.96 -17.05
N ILE A 166 -11.29 1.28 -16.53
CA ILE A 166 -10.12 1.58 -17.35
C ILE A 166 -9.55 0.32 -17.99
N SER A 167 -8.93 0.46 -19.15
CA SER A 167 -8.25 -0.63 -19.86
C SER A 167 -6.98 -1.09 -19.15
N ASP A 168 -6.47 -2.28 -19.51
CA ASP A 168 -5.17 -2.75 -19.01
C ASP A 168 -4.02 -1.85 -19.48
N ASP A 169 -4.13 -1.24 -20.67
CA ASP A 169 -3.15 -0.28 -21.16
C ASP A 169 -3.12 1.01 -20.33
N GLU A 170 -4.28 1.47 -19.85
CA GLU A 170 -4.35 2.62 -18.92
C GLU A 170 -3.77 2.25 -17.54
N ILE A 171 -4.06 1.04 -17.03
CA ILE A 171 -3.43 0.56 -15.79
C ILE A 171 -1.92 0.44 -15.97
N MET A 172 -1.44 -0.01 -17.13
CA MET A 172 -0.01 -0.10 -17.41
C MET A 172 0.68 1.26 -17.38
N LYS A 173 0.06 2.33 -17.87
CA LYS A 173 0.61 3.69 -17.75
C LYS A 173 0.81 4.09 -16.28
N HIS A 174 -0.18 3.84 -15.43
CA HIS A 174 -0.03 4.08 -13.98
C HIS A 174 1.07 3.18 -13.35
N ALA A 175 1.23 1.97 -13.86
CA ALA A 175 2.30 1.07 -13.41
C ALA A 175 3.69 1.57 -13.82
N GLU A 176 3.83 2.20 -15.01
CA GLU A 176 5.07 2.86 -15.42
C GLU A 176 5.37 4.08 -14.52
N GLU A 177 4.40 4.95 -14.27
CA GLU A 177 4.54 6.10 -13.36
C GLU A 177 4.93 5.64 -11.94
N TYR A 178 4.33 4.55 -11.47
CA TYR A 178 4.68 3.94 -10.18
C TYR A 178 6.12 3.42 -10.17
N ARG A 179 6.56 2.76 -11.26
CA ARG A 179 7.94 2.30 -11.41
C ARG A 179 8.92 3.46 -11.40
N GLU A 180 8.67 4.49 -12.22
CA GLU A 180 9.50 5.69 -12.30
C GLU A 180 9.62 6.39 -10.92
N PHE A 181 8.52 6.46 -10.17
CA PHE A 181 8.52 6.98 -8.80
C PHE A 181 9.47 6.18 -7.90
N LEU A 182 9.38 4.84 -7.91
CA LEU A 182 10.23 4.00 -7.05
C LEU A 182 11.71 4.04 -7.47
N GLU A 183 12.02 4.05 -8.77
CA GLU A 183 13.39 4.13 -9.31
C GLU A 183 14.07 5.47 -8.95
N GLY A 184 13.31 6.56 -8.98
CA GLY A 184 13.77 7.91 -8.65
C GLY A 184 13.70 8.27 -7.16
N TYR A 185 13.21 7.34 -6.32
CA TYR A 185 12.92 7.64 -4.91
C TYR A 185 14.18 7.87 -4.08
N THR A 186 14.15 8.91 -3.24
CA THR A 186 15.20 9.28 -2.28
C THR A 186 14.61 9.56 -0.90
N MET A 187 15.41 9.44 0.16
CA MET A 187 15.00 9.67 1.57
C MET A 187 15.20 11.13 1.98
N GLU A 188 14.70 12.09 1.20
CA GLU A 188 14.80 13.53 1.52
C GLU A 188 13.60 14.05 2.32
#